data_4233be8aafbb5cdb8da7378dff1ce4e3
#
_entry.id   4233be8aafbb5cdb8da7378dff1ce4e3
#
_cell.length_a   1.000
_cell.length_b   1.000
_cell.length_c   1.000
_cell.angle_alpha   90.00
_cell.angle_beta   90.00
_cell.angle_gamma   90.00
#
_symmetry.space_group_name_H-M   'P 1'
#
loop_
_entity.id
_entity.type
_entity.pdbx_description
1 polymer ?
#
loop_
_entity_poly.entity_id
_entity_poly.type
_entity_poly.pdbx_seq_one_letter_code
_entity_poly.pdbx_strand_id
1 'polypeptide(L)'
;MGSCSIIMTAITEYKEIIGNGTTRKPHYLATREAFSIQDPPANSSEQTKAELLYLLQLQSTRSAEDVRSSMYFATVYYRVNTKPGDKDYTQMQRNLFHIGRSIAPWFCADSLPMTAALVANVWKDAAYLIWKYKNYFVRIRPYKLDTNLKNQEETNWAAYPSGHATNSYANAYLFSELLPEFATYFIKDAYDMAHSREIIGVHYPSDSESGRQLAKELINRLKLNSNFLSDLSKAKTEIHALKVKHGYP
;
A
#
# COMPACT_ATOMS: atom_id res chain seq x y z
N MET A 1 -0.63 -28.13 22.54
CA MET A 1 -1.71 -28.53 21.63
C MET A 1 -2.65 -27.37 21.24
N GLY A 2 -2.71 -26.27 21.99
CA GLY A 2 -3.60 -25.12 21.67
C GLY A 2 -3.18 -24.26 20.46
N SER A 3 -1.87 -24.16 20.18
CA SER A 3 -1.34 -23.29 19.11
C SER A 3 -1.72 -23.73 17.69
N CYS A 4 -1.76 -25.04 17.44
CA CYS A 4 -2.09 -25.59 16.11
C CYS A 4 -3.58 -25.42 15.75
N SER A 5 -4.46 -25.51 16.74
CA SER A 5 -5.92 -25.36 16.57
C SER A 5 -6.30 -23.90 16.24
N ILE A 6 -5.67 -22.94 16.93
CA ILE A 6 -5.90 -21.51 16.68
C ILE A 6 -5.42 -21.11 15.28
N ILE A 7 -4.27 -21.62 14.84
CA ILE A 7 -3.72 -21.36 13.50
C ILE A 7 -4.65 -21.91 12.42
N MET A 8 -5.18 -23.12 12.59
CA MET A 8 -6.10 -23.73 11.62
C MET A 8 -7.44 -22.97 11.52
N THR A 9 -7.99 -22.52 12.66
CA THR A 9 -9.23 -21.72 12.68
C THR A 9 -9.04 -20.38 12.00
N ALA A 10 -7.92 -19.68 12.27
CA ALA A 10 -7.63 -18.41 11.63
C ALA A 10 -7.48 -18.54 10.10
N ILE A 11 -6.80 -19.58 9.62
CA ILE A 11 -6.66 -19.84 8.18
C ILE A 11 -8.03 -20.11 7.52
N THR A 12 -8.91 -20.85 8.18
CA THR A 12 -10.25 -21.13 7.67
C THR A 12 -11.09 -19.86 7.60
N GLU A 13 -11.08 -19.04 8.64
CA GLU A 13 -11.78 -17.76 8.68
C GLU A 13 -11.31 -16.81 7.55
N TYR A 14 -10.00 -16.71 7.31
CA TYR A 14 -9.47 -15.91 6.21
C TYR A 14 -9.91 -16.43 4.83
N LYS A 15 -9.96 -17.71 4.62
CA LYS A 15 -10.40 -18.29 3.34
C LYS A 15 -11.86 -17.97 3.02
N GLU A 16 -12.75 -17.99 3.99
CA GLU A 16 -14.17 -17.66 3.81
C GLU A 16 -14.37 -16.18 3.45
N ILE A 17 -13.68 -15.26 4.16
CA ILE A 17 -13.78 -13.83 3.90
C ILE A 17 -13.17 -13.46 2.53
N ILE A 18 -12.11 -14.13 2.14
CA ILE A 18 -11.35 -13.88 0.92
C ILE A 18 -12.10 -14.38 -0.34
N GLY A 19 -12.93 -15.41 -0.23
CA GLY A 19 -13.71 -15.95 -1.36
C GLY A 19 -14.51 -14.89 -2.13
N ASN A 20 -14.88 -13.79 -1.48
CA ASN A 20 -15.60 -12.66 -2.07
C ASN A 20 -14.71 -11.56 -2.66
N GLY A 21 -13.37 -11.63 -2.55
CA GLY A 21 -12.43 -10.60 -2.99
C GLY A 21 -11.79 -10.80 -4.37
N THR A 22 -12.12 -11.89 -5.07
CA THR A 22 -11.46 -12.31 -6.33
C THR A 22 -11.97 -11.62 -7.59
N THR A 23 -12.91 -10.68 -7.49
CA THR A 23 -13.52 -9.99 -8.64
C THR A 23 -12.80 -8.72 -9.08
N ARG A 24 -11.66 -8.37 -8.47
CA ARG A 24 -10.90 -7.16 -8.84
C ARG A 24 -10.23 -7.35 -10.19
N LYS A 25 -10.49 -6.42 -11.10
CA LYS A 25 -9.86 -6.40 -12.41
C LYS A 25 -8.74 -5.36 -12.42
N PRO A 26 -7.55 -5.69 -12.94
CA PRO A 26 -6.49 -4.71 -13.17
C PRO A 26 -6.89 -3.76 -14.30
N HIS A 27 -6.14 -2.66 -14.46
CA HIS A 27 -6.36 -1.69 -15.52
C HIS A 27 -5.37 -1.84 -16.67
N TYR A 28 -4.08 -1.77 -16.37
CA TYR A 28 -3.01 -1.91 -17.36
C TYR A 28 -2.47 -3.34 -17.46
N LEU A 29 -2.51 -4.09 -16.36
CA LEU A 29 -2.02 -5.45 -16.32
C LEU A 29 -3.01 -6.42 -16.96
N ALA A 30 -2.51 -7.49 -17.57
CA ALA A 30 -3.32 -8.63 -17.92
C ALA A 30 -3.68 -9.45 -16.68
N THR A 31 -4.89 -10.02 -16.63
CA THR A 31 -5.38 -10.82 -15.49
C THR A 31 -4.56 -12.09 -15.21
N ARG A 32 -3.75 -12.53 -16.17
CA ARG A 32 -2.87 -13.70 -16.04
C ARG A 32 -1.43 -13.35 -15.65
N GLU A 33 -1.09 -12.07 -15.53
CA GLU A 33 0.27 -11.70 -15.15
C GLU A 33 0.59 -12.18 -13.74
N ALA A 34 1.79 -12.75 -13.61
CA ALA A 34 2.37 -13.20 -12.37
C ALA A 34 3.66 -12.40 -12.12
N PHE A 35 3.84 -12.02 -10.87
CA PHE A 35 5.03 -11.36 -10.38
C PHE A 35 5.76 -12.35 -9.47
N SER A 36 7.06 -12.39 -9.56
CA SER A 36 7.86 -13.13 -8.58
C SER A 36 7.93 -12.32 -7.30
N ILE A 37 7.23 -12.79 -6.27
CA ILE A 37 7.38 -12.24 -4.92
C ILE A 37 7.85 -13.37 -3.99
N GLN A 38 8.73 -13.02 -3.06
CA GLN A 38 9.27 -13.98 -2.12
C GLN A 38 8.17 -14.53 -1.21
N ASP A 39 8.24 -15.81 -0.84
CA ASP A 39 7.34 -16.37 0.16
C ASP A 39 7.50 -15.67 1.51
N PRO A 40 6.41 -15.44 2.26
CA PRO A 40 6.51 -14.90 3.60
C PRO A 40 7.27 -15.87 4.52
N PRO A 41 8.03 -15.35 5.51
CA PRO A 41 8.64 -16.20 6.52
C PRO A 41 7.60 -17.08 7.20
N ALA A 42 7.93 -18.37 7.42
CA ALA A 42 7.05 -19.28 8.12
C ALA A 42 6.75 -18.78 9.56
N ASN A 43 5.54 -19.00 10.06
CA ASN A 43 5.12 -18.53 11.38
C ASN A 43 6.06 -19.00 12.52
N SER A 44 6.70 -20.16 12.37
CA SER A 44 7.66 -20.71 13.35
C SER A 44 9.12 -20.37 13.08
N SER A 45 9.43 -19.62 12.02
CA SER A 45 10.80 -19.29 11.65
C SER A 45 11.46 -18.32 12.63
N GLU A 46 12.80 -18.35 12.71
CA GLU A 46 13.56 -17.40 13.52
C GLU A 46 13.35 -15.96 13.04
N GLN A 47 13.16 -15.76 11.74
CA GLN A 47 12.83 -14.43 11.21
C GLN A 47 11.49 -13.92 11.75
N THR A 48 10.44 -14.75 11.74
CA THR A 48 9.13 -14.33 12.29
C THR A 48 9.23 -14.06 13.80
N LYS A 49 9.99 -14.85 14.55
CA LYS A 49 10.25 -14.59 15.99
C LYS A 49 10.97 -13.25 16.21
N ALA A 50 12.00 -12.95 15.41
CA ALA A 50 12.72 -11.69 15.49
C ALA A 50 11.81 -10.49 15.12
N GLU A 51 10.96 -10.63 14.10
CA GLU A 51 9.98 -9.60 13.73
C GLU A 51 8.95 -9.35 14.84
N LEU A 52 8.47 -10.40 15.53
CA LEU A 52 7.55 -10.25 16.67
C LEU A 52 8.24 -9.51 17.83
N LEU A 53 9.49 -9.84 18.16
CA LEU A 53 10.26 -9.12 19.18
C LEU A 53 10.44 -7.64 18.81
N TYR A 54 10.75 -7.34 17.57
CA TYR A 54 10.82 -5.97 17.06
C TYR A 54 9.50 -5.22 17.23
N LEU A 55 8.37 -5.84 16.89
CA LEU A 55 7.04 -5.23 17.05
C LEU A 55 6.69 -5.00 18.52
N LEU A 56 7.07 -5.91 19.43
CA LEU A 56 6.92 -5.71 20.88
C LEU A 56 7.80 -4.54 21.38
N GLN A 57 9.01 -4.38 20.83
CA GLN A 57 9.86 -3.24 21.15
C GLN A 57 9.22 -1.93 20.65
N LEU A 58 8.72 -1.87 19.41
CA LEU A 58 7.98 -0.71 18.91
C LEU A 58 6.78 -0.39 19.82
N GLN A 59 6.01 -1.41 20.23
CA GLN A 59 4.90 -1.25 21.14
C GLN A 59 5.31 -0.62 22.47
N SER A 60 6.47 -0.99 23.03
CA SER A 60 6.95 -0.49 24.30
C SER A 60 7.46 0.95 24.25
N THR A 61 7.87 1.41 23.08
CA THR A 61 8.48 2.73 22.87
C THR A 61 7.59 3.74 22.13
N ARG A 62 6.53 3.27 21.43
CA ARG A 62 5.62 4.16 20.69
C ARG A 62 4.92 5.15 21.62
N SER A 63 4.96 6.42 21.23
CA SER A 63 4.23 7.50 21.91
C SER A 63 2.75 7.53 21.50
N ALA A 64 1.95 8.30 22.23
CA ALA A 64 0.57 8.57 21.83
C ALA A 64 0.50 9.31 20.49
N GLU A 65 1.52 10.10 20.13
CA GLU A 65 1.61 10.77 18.83
C GLU A 65 1.87 9.77 17.71
N ASP A 66 2.78 8.82 17.91
CA ASP A 66 3.04 7.74 16.93
C ASP A 66 1.77 6.95 16.64
N VAL A 67 0.99 6.64 17.68
CA VAL A 67 -0.30 5.96 17.52
C VAL A 67 -1.29 6.81 16.72
N ARG A 68 -1.49 8.10 17.09
CA ARG A 68 -2.40 8.99 16.38
C ARG A 68 -2.04 9.13 14.90
N SER A 69 -0.76 9.37 14.61
CA SER A 69 -0.24 9.50 13.25
C SER A 69 -0.44 8.20 12.47
N SER A 70 -0.13 7.05 13.09
CA SER A 70 -0.29 5.75 12.44
C SER A 70 -1.76 5.40 12.19
N MET A 71 -2.66 5.77 13.08
CA MET A 71 -4.11 5.60 12.90
C MET A 71 -4.66 6.52 11.81
N TYR A 72 -4.12 7.73 11.66
CA TYR A 72 -4.42 8.59 10.51
C TYR A 72 -3.98 7.92 9.20
N PHE A 73 -2.76 7.38 9.12
CA PHE A 73 -2.30 6.65 7.93
C PHE A 73 -3.16 5.42 7.63
N ALA A 74 -3.77 4.79 8.63
CA ALA A 74 -4.71 3.70 8.42
C ALA A 74 -5.91 4.09 7.53
N THR A 75 -6.30 5.36 7.56
CA THR A 75 -7.41 5.89 6.75
C THR A 75 -7.00 6.26 5.32
N VAL A 76 -5.69 6.27 5.01
CA VAL A 76 -5.15 6.63 3.70
C VAL A 76 -5.20 5.41 2.78
N TYR A 77 -6.33 5.23 2.13
CA TYR A 77 -6.54 4.23 1.09
C TYR A 77 -7.42 4.81 -0.03
N TYR A 78 -7.47 4.13 -1.17
CA TYR A 78 -8.33 4.50 -2.29
C TYR A 78 -9.23 3.33 -2.67
N ARG A 79 -10.53 3.57 -2.71
CA ARG A 79 -11.49 2.60 -3.23
C ARG A 79 -11.58 2.73 -4.74
N VAL A 80 -11.08 1.72 -5.44
CA VAL A 80 -10.89 1.72 -6.90
C VAL A 80 -12.17 1.92 -7.73
N ASN A 81 -13.35 1.82 -7.12
CA ASN A 81 -14.64 2.02 -7.76
C ASN A 81 -15.34 3.33 -7.31
N THR A 82 -14.63 4.21 -6.59
CA THR A 82 -15.17 5.51 -6.13
C THR A 82 -15.52 6.39 -7.32
N LYS A 83 -16.72 6.99 -7.28
CA LYS A 83 -17.27 7.84 -8.35
C LYS A 83 -17.60 9.22 -7.80
N PRO A 84 -17.63 10.25 -8.68
CA PRO A 84 -18.19 11.55 -8.33
C PRO A 84 -19.61 11.38 -7.76
N GLY A 85 -19.88 12.04 -6.62
CA GLY A 85 -21.14 11.92 -5.89
C GLY A 85 -21.12 10.93 -4.72
N ASP A 86 -20.11 10.04 -4.62
CA ASP A 86 -19.93 9.21 -3.44
C ASP A 86 -19.58 10.07 -2.23
N LYS A 87 -20.10 9.70 -1.05
CA LYS A 87 -19.92 10.45 0.22
C LYS A 87 -18.46 10.77 0.55
N ASP A 88 -17.55 9.90 0.21
CA ASP A 88 -16.12 10.00 0.50
C ASP A 88 -15.25 10.28 -0.74
N TYR A 89 -15.88 10.65 -1.87
CA TYR A 89 -15.16 10.93 -3.13
C TYR A 89 -13.98 11.90 -2.94
N THR A 90 -14.24 13.05 -2.30
CA THR A 90 -13.21 14.06 -2.05
C THR A 90 -12.05 13.50 -1.22
N GLN A 91 -12.33 12.69 -0.19
CA GLN A 91 -11.28 12.05 0.61
C GLN A 91 -10.49 11.05 -0.22
N MET A 92 -11.17 10.26 -1.06
CA MET A 92 -10.48 9.31 -1.94
C MET A 92 -9.56 10.03 -2.94
N GLN A 93 -9.98 11.17 -3.50
CA GLN A 93 -9.13 11.98 -4.38
C GLN A 93 -7.90 12.53 -3.64
N ARG A 94 -8.06 13.02 -2.42
CA ARG A 94 -6.92 13.46 -1.57
C ARG A 94 -5.95 12.31 -1.27
N ASN A 95 -6.45 11.13 -1.02
CA ASN A 95 -5.64 9.96 -0.70
C ASN A 95 -4.74 9.52 -1.87
N LEU A 96 -5.12 9.78 -3.13
CA LEU A 96 -4.26 9.52 -4.30
C LEU A 96 -2.94 10.31 -4.25
N PHE A 97 -2.97 11.52 -3.67
CA PHE A 97 -1.82 12.43 -3.56
C PHE A 97 -1.26 12.51 -2.14
N HIS A 98 -1.62 11.57 -1.25
CA HIS A 98 -1.10 11.57 0.10
C HIS A 98 0.44 11.50 0.12
N ILE A 99 1.02 10.65 -0.72
CA ILE A 99 2.45 10.67 -1.01
C ILE A 99 2.76 11.93 -1.79
N GLY A 100 3.63 12.78 -1.24
CA GLY A 100 3.98 14.08 -1.83
C GLY A 100 3.06 15.24 -1.45
N ARG A 101 2.11 15.06 -0.52
CA ARG A 101 1.13 16.08 -0.07
C ARG A 101 1.74 17.41 0.37
N SER A 102 3.02 17.42 0.71
CA SER A 102 3.75 18.60 1.22
C SER A 102 4.66 19.28 0.19
N ILE A 103 4.77 18.76 -1.05
CA ILE A 103 5.70 19.34 -2.03
C ILE A 103 5.21 20.65 -2.63
N ALA A 104 3.91 20.78 -2.88
CA ALA A 104 3.31 22.02 -3.37
C ALA A 104 1.77 22.01 -3.20
N PRO A 105 1.13 23.17 -3.00
CA PRO A 105 -0.35 23.25 -2.91
C PRO A 105 -1.08 22.77 -4.16
N TRP A 106 -0.46 22.89 -5.34
CA TRP A 106 -1.03 22.45 -6.61
C TRP A 106 -0.87 20.93 -6.84
N PHE A 107 -0.08 20.24 -6.02
CA PHE A 107 0.10 18.78 -6.15
C PHE A 107 -1.08 18.04 -5.53
N CYS A 108 -2.22 18.08 -6.19
CA CYS A 108 -3.48 17.50 -5.75
C CYS A 108 -4.38 17.10 -6.94
N ALA A 109 -5.40 16.28 -6.68
CA ALA A 109 -6.28 15.75 -7.73
C ALA A 109 -7.04 16.83 -8.50
N ASP A 110 -7.46 17.92 -7.82
CA ASP A 110 -8.21 19.00 -8.45
C ASP A 110 -7.37 19.78 -9.47
N SER A 111 -6.08 19.94 -9.20
CA SER A 111 -5.14 20.63 -10.09
C SER A 111 -4.51 19.70 -11.14
N LEU A 112 -4.49 18.40 -10.88
CA LEU A 112 -3.81 17.38 -11.68
C LEU A 112 -4.77 16.22 -12.05
N PRO A 113 -5.88 16.48 -12.76
CA PRO A 113 -6.88 15.44 -13.04
C PRO A 113 -6.37 14.29 -13.91
N MET A 114 -5.45 14.52 -14.86
CA MET A 114 -4.85 13.44 -15.66
C MET A 114 -3.91 12.57 -14.82
N THR A 115 -3.12 13.20 -13.96
CA THR A 115 -2.26 12.52 -13.00
C THR A 115 -3.10 11.72 -11.98
N ALA A 116 -4.21 12.29 -11.48
CA ALA A 116 -5.13 11.60 -10.58
C ALA A 116 -5.72 10.33 -11.24
N ALA A 117 -6.13 10.42 -12.50
CA ALA A 117 -6.63 9.28 -13.25
C ALA A 117 -5.55 8.19 -13.43
N LEU A 118 -4.31 8.57 -13.75
CA LEU A 118 -3.18 7.65 -13.85
C LEU A 118 -2.93 6.94 -12.52
N VAL A 119 -2.83 7.69 -11.41
CA VAL A 119 -2.64 7.12 -10.06
C VAL A 119 -3.78 6.18 -9.70
N ALA A 120 -5.03 6.57 -9.93
CA ALA A 120 -6.19 5.72 -9.66
C ALA A 120 -6.16 4.40 -10.45
N ASN A 121 -5.69 4.42 -11.70
CA ASN A 121 -5.53 3.24 -12.51
C ASN A 121 -4.40 2.33 -12.01
N VAL A 122 -3.25 2.90 -11.60
CA VAL A 122 -2.16 2.15 -10.94
C VAL A 122 -2.65 1.49 -9.63
N TRP A 123 -3.53 2.17 -8.86
CA TRP A 123 -4.14 1.57 -7.68
C TRP A 123 -5.03 0.37 -7.99
N LYS A 124 -5.70 0.34 -9.16
CA LYS A 124 -6.46 -0.85 -9.58
C LYS A 124 -5.52 -2.05 -9.81
N ASP A 125 -4.39 -1.82 -10.46
CA ASP A 125 -3.39 -2.86 -10.70
C ASP A 125 -2.75 -3.32 -9.38
N ALA A 126 -2.36 -2.38 -8.51
CA ALA A 126 -1.83 -2.68 -7.18
C ALA A 126 -2.84 -3.46 -6.34
N ALA A 127 -4.11 -3.03 -6.30
CA ALA A 127 -5.17 -3.72 -5.56
C ALA A 127 -5.39 -5.14 -6.08
N TYR A 128 -5.35 -5.35 -7.41
CA TYR A 128 -5.43 -6.69 -7.99
C TYR A 128 -4.32 -7.60 -7.46
N LEU A 129 -3.06 -7.14 -7.49
CA LEU A 129 -1.90 -7.91 -7.03
C LEU A 129 -1.93 -8.15 -5.51
N ILE A 130 -2.22 -7.11 -4.71
CA ILE A 130 -2.32 -7.22 -3.25
C ILE A 130 -3.31 -8.34 -2.87
N TRP A 131 -4.51 -8.32 -3.45
CA TRP A 131 -5.53 -9.32 -3.12
C TRP A 131 -5.20 -10.70 -3.67
N LYS A 132 -4.62 -10.79 -4.87
CA LYS A 132 -4.12 -12.04 -5.42
C LYS A 132 -3.15 -12.74 -4.45
N TYR A 133 -2.17 -12.01 -3.92
CA TYR A 133 -1.16 -12.57 -3.04
C TYR A 133 -1.62 -12.75 -1.60
N LYS A 134 -2.47 -11.85 -1.08
CA LYS A 134 -3.11 -12.07 0.22
C LYS A 134 -3.92 -13.38 0.23
N ASN A 135 -4.64 -13.66 -0.84
CA ASN A 135 -5.42 -14.88 -1.01
C ASN A 135 -4.54 -16.13 -1.16
N TYR A 136 -3.37 -15.97 -1.78
CA TYR A 136 -2.45 -17.07 -2.00
C TYR A 136 -1.70 -17.46 -0.73
N PHE A 137 -1.08 -16.48 -0.04
CA PHE A 137 -0.20 -16.74 1.10
C PHE A 137 -0.94 -16.91 2.42
N VAL A 138 -2.05 -16.21 2.62
CA VAL A 138 -2.90 -16.27 3.82
C VAL A 138 -2.10 -16.11 5.13
N ARG A 139 -1.09 -15.23 5.16
CA ARG A 139 -0.24 -15.03 6.34
C ARG A 139 -1.04 -14.48 7.51
N ILE A 140 -0.87 -15.07 8.68
CA ILE A 140 -1.50 -14.65 9.93
C ILE A 140 -0.94 -13.30 10.38
N ARG A 141 -1.80 -12.42 10.90
CA ARG A 141 -1.40 -11.12 11.47
C ARG A 141 -0.55 -11.29 12.73
N PRO A 142 0.43 -10.37 12.99
CA PRO A 142 1.32 -10.49 14.15
C PRO A 142 0.57 -10.60 15.48
N TYR A 143 -0.44 -9.74 15.71
CA TYR A 143 -1.25 -9.74 16.94
C TYR A 143 -2.15 -10.99 17.11
N LYS A 144 -2.38 -11.76 16.04
CA LYS A 144 -3.07 -13.06 16.12
C LYS A 144 -2.08 -14.19 16.40
N LEU A 145 -0.81 -14.02 16.04
CA LEU A 145 0.25 -15.01 16.31
C LEU A 145 0.85 -14.83 17.70
N ASP A 146 1.04 -13.60 18.16
CA ASP A 146 1.48 -13.26 19.51
C ASP A 146 0.46 -12.32 20.19
N THR A 147 -0.24 -12.85 21.19
CA THR A 147 -1.29 -12.13 21.94
C THR A 147 -0.76 -11.04 22.88
N ASN A 148 0.57 -10.95 23.09
CA ASN A 148 1.19 -9.85 23.83
C ASN A 148 1.22 -8.56 22.99
N LEU A 149 1.14 -8.66 21.65
CA LEU A 149 1.01 -7.51 20.77
C LEU A 149 -0.40 -6.90 20.89
N LYS A 150 -0.44 -5.63 21.31
CA LYS A 150 -1.66 -4.83 21.41
C LYS A 150 -1.79 -3.96 20.18
N ASN A 151 -2.39 -4.54 19.13
CA ASN A 151 -2.70 -3.84 17.90
C ASN A 151 -3.68 -2.68 18.15
N GLN A 152 -3.59 -1.64 17.33
CA GLN A 152 -4.50 -0.48 17.40
C GLN A 152 -5.59 -0.52 16.33
N GLU A 153 -5.55 -1.48 15.44
CA GLU A 153 -6.53 -1.70 14.38
C GLU A 153 -6.76 -3.20 14.19
N GLU A 154 -8.00 -3.62 14.13
CA GLU A 154 -8.35 -5.00 13.77
C GLU A 154 -8.69 -5.10 12.29
N THR A 155 -8.28 -6.20 11.69
CA THR A 155 -8.59 -6.53 10.30
C THR A 155 -8.67 -8.03 10.10
N ASN A 156 -9.63 -8.45 9.30
CA ASN A 156 -9.82 -9.86 8.94
C ASN A 156 -9.03 -10.27 7.69
N TRP A 157 -8.23 -9.34 7.12
CA TRP A 157 -7.44 -9.62 5.92
C TRP A 157 -6.07 -10.19 6.27
N ALA A 158 -5.59 -11.13 5.44
CA ALA A 158 -4.24 -11.68 5.54
C ALA A 158 -3.16 -10.58 5.61
N ALA A 159 -2.04 -10.87 6.30
CA ALA A 159 -1.00 -9.88 6.53
C ALA A 159 -0.19 -9.58 5.26
N TYR A 160 0.18 -10.58 4.49
CA TYR A 160 1.19 -10.50 3.42
C TYR A 160 0.58 -10.48 2.01
N PRO A 161 1.09 -9.59 1.13
CA PRO A 161 1.94 -8.42 1.40
C PRO A 161 1.15 -7.29 2.06
N SER A 162 1.85 -6.27 2.61
CA SER A 162 1.20 -5.08 3.15
C SER A 162 0.57 -4.23 2.03
N GLY A 163 -0.75 -4.00 2.14
CA GLY A 163 -1.47 -3.19 1.14
C GLY A 163 -1.09 -1.71 1.20
N HIS A 164 -0.91 -1.14 2.40
CA HIS A 164 -0.46 0.25 2.56
C HIS A 164 0.96 0.43 2.00
N ALA A 165 1.89 -0.48 2.30
CA ALA A 165 3.24 -0.43 1.73
C ALA A 165 3.21 -0.54 0.20
N THR A 166 2.46 -1.49 -0.37
CA THR A 166 2.37 -1.64 -1.83
C THR A 166 1.86 -0.37 -2.50
N ASN A 167 0.76 0.19 -2.01
CA ASN A 167 0.16 1.38 -2.61
C ASN A 167 1.03 2.63 -2.43
N SER A 168 1.59 2.85 -1.22
CA SER A 168 2.42 4.02 -0.97
C SER A 168 3.70 4.00 -1.79
N TYR A 169 4.38 2.86 -1.89
CA TYR A 169 5.57 2.75 -2.73
C TYR A 169 5.25 2.77 -4.23
N ALA A 170 4.09 2.25 -4.67
CA ALA A 170 3.68 2.40 -6.07
C ALA A 170 3.50 3.87 -6.44
N ASN A 171 2.84 4.67 -5.58
CA ASN A 171 2.74 6.11 -5.76
C ASN A 171 4.10 6.78 -5.73
N ALA A 172 4.97 6.44 -4.76
CA ALA A 172 6.29 7.03 -4.65
C ALA A 172 7.15 6.79 -5.89
N TYR A 173 7.16 5.57 -6.42
CA TYR A 173 7.90 5.26 -7.65
C TYR A 173 7.28 5.94 -8.86
N LEU A 174 5.95 5.97 -8.99
CA LEU A 174 5.27 6.68 -10.07
C LEU A 174 5.56 8.19 -10.04
N PHE A 175 5.43 8.80 -8.87
CA PHE A 175 5.71 10.23 -8.71
C PHE A 175 7.18 10.58 -8.90
N SER A 176 8.10 9.65 -8.57
CA SER A 176 9.53 9.84 -8.88
C SER A 176 9.83 9.80 -10.38
N GLU A 177 9.01 9.12 -11.21
CA GLU A 177 9.10 9.20 -12.67
C GLU A 177 8.54 10.52 -13.23
N LEU A 178 7.62 11.16 -12.53
CA LEU A 178 6.98 12.41 -12.92
C LEU A 178 7.74 13.64 -12.42
N LEU A 179 8.32 13.57 -11.21
CA LEU A 179 8.99 14.64 -10.49
C LEU A 179 10.25 14.08 -9.80
N PRO A 180 11.30 13.73 -10.56
CA PRO A 180 12.50 13.08 -10.00
C PRO A 180 13.22 13.91 -8.94
N GLU A 181 13.13 15.24 -9.00
CA GLU A 181 13.68 16.15 -8.00
C GLU A 181 13.08 15.97 -6.59
N PHE A 182 11.87 15.43 -6.47
CA PHE A 182 11.21 15.14 -5.20
C PHE A 182 11.25 13.66 -4.81
N ALA A 183 12.01 12.81 -5.51
CA ALA A 183 12.00 11.36 -5.31
C ALA A 183 12.29 10.96 -3.84
N THR A 184 13.25 11.63 -3.18
CA THR A 184 13.59 11.37 -1.78
C THR A 184 12.40 11.60 -0.84
N TYR A 185 11.62 12.66 -1.06
CA TYR A 185 10.42 12.97 -0.29
C TYR A 185 9.34 11.90 -0.49
N PHE A 186 9.09 11.50 -1.73
CA PHE A 186 8.10 10.46 -2.03
C PHE A 186 8.46 9.12 -1.37
N ILE A 187 9.73 8.72 -1.45
CA ILE A 187 10.20 7.48 -0.83
C ILE A 187 10.08 7.54 0.70
N LYS A 188 10.41 8.71 1.30
CA LYS A 188 10.25 8.90 2.75
C LYS A 188 8.79 8.81 3.18
N ASP A 189 7.87 9.51 2.49
CA ASP A 189 6.43 9.44 2.76
C ASP A 189 5.90 7.99 2.67
N ALA A 190 6.38 7.24 1.67
CA ALA A 190 5.99 5.84 1.50
C ALA A 190 6.53 4.93 2.62
N TYR A 191 7.77 5.18 3.07
CA TYR A 191 8.36 4.48 4.22
C TYR A 191 7.56 4.78 5.50
N ASP A 192 7.26 6.05 5.78
CA ASP A 192 6.51 6.44 6.98
C ASP A 192 5.13 5.76 7.01
N MET A 193 4.45 5.70 5.86
CA MET A 193 3.18 4.99 5.74
C MET A 193 3.32 3.48 5.96
N ALA A 194 4.32 2.84 5.38
CA ALA A 194 4.56 1.41 5.56
C ALA A 194 4.91 1.10 7.02
N HIS A 195 5.83 1.86 7.62
CA HIS A 195 6.29 1.71 8.99
C HIS A 195 5.18 1.98 10.03
N SER A 196 4.25 2.89 9.73
CA SER A 196 3.09 3.13 10.58
C SER A 196 2.28 1.87 10.88
N ARG A 197 2.27 0.89 9.95
CA ARG A 197 1.54 -0.37 10.10
C ARG A 197 2.25 -1.34 11.06
N GLU A 198 3.55 -1.19 11.21
CA GLU A 198 4.38 -1.91 12.18
C GLU A 198 4.21 -1.31 13.58
N ILE A 199 4.24 0.03 13.69
CA ILE A 199 4.02 0.77 14.94
C ILE A 199 2.70 0.37 15.62
N ILE A 200 1.63 0.20 14.85
CA ILE A 200 0.32 -0.21 15.39
C ILE A 200 0.12 -1.74 15.45
N GLY A 201 1.15 -2.52 15.12
CA GLY A 201 1.16 -3.97 15.33
C GLY A 201 0.33 -4.79 14.36
N VAL A 202 0.03 -4.28 13.15
CA VAL A 202 -0.84 -4.99 12.18
C VAL A 202 -0.09 -5.65 11.03
N HIS A 203 1.19 -5.31 10.82
CA HIS A 203 2.06 -5.91 9.81
C HIS A 203 3.44 -6.23 10.37
N TYR A 204 4.07 -7.27 9.81
CA TYR A 204 5.49 -7.55 10.01
C TYR A 204 6.34 -6.67 9.10
N PRO A 205 7.61 -6.38 9.44
CA PRO A 205 8.56 -5.72 8.53
C PRO A 205 8.67 -6.41 7.16
N SER A 206 8.67 -7.74 7.12
CA SER A 206 8.70 -8.49 5.86
C SER A 206 7.44 -8.31 5.01
N ASP A 207 6.26 -8.03 5.60
CA ASP A 207 5.06 -7.68 4.83
C ASP A 207 5.22 -6.32 4.13
N SER A 208 5.83 -5.35 4.83
CA SER A 208 6.11 -4.01 4.30
C SER A 208 7.15 -4.06 3.18
N GLU A 209 8.22 -4.81 3.39
CA GLU A 209 9.28 -4.98 2.39
C GLU A 209 8.77 -5.69 1.14
N SER A 210 7.98 -6.74 1.30
CA SER A 210 7.34 -7.41 0.15
C SER A 210 6.41 -6.47 -0.61
N GLY A 211 5.65 -5.62 0.11
CA GLY A 211 4.84 -4.58 -0.51
C GLY A 211 5.65 -3.59 -1.33
N ARG A 212 6.81 -3.17 -0.80
CA ARG A 212 7.76 -2.28 -1.51
C ARG A 212 8.31 -2.93 -2.78
N GLN A 213 8.73 -4.19 -2.70
CA GLN A 213 9.25 -4.95 -3.85
C GLN A 213 8.16 -5.15 -4.91
N LEU A 214 6.95 -5.52 -4.49
CA LEU A 214 5.81 -5.69 -5.39
C LEU A 214 5.45 -4.39 -6.12
N ALA A 215 5.50 -3.26 -5.42
CA ALA A 215 5.28 -1.94 -6.01
C ALA A 215 6.33 -1.59 -7.06
N LYS A 216 7.62 -1.88 -6.78
CA LYS A 216 8.72 -1.65 -7.73
C LYS A 216 8.54 -2.48 -8.99
N GLU A 217 8.24 -3.78 -8.83
CA GLU A 217 8.01 -4.68 -9.97
C GLU A 217 6.77 -4.25 -10.77
N LEU A 218 5.69 -3.83 -10.10
CA LEU A 218 4.50 -3.28 -10.75
C LEU A 218 4.87 -2.11 -11.66
N ILE A 219 5.52 -1.07 -11.14
CA ILE A 219 5.87 0.11 -11.94
C ILE A 219 6.81 -0.26 -13.10
N ASN A 220 7.80 -1.14 -12.88
CA ASN A 220 8.68 -1.62 -13.95
C ASN A 220 7.89 -2.33 -15.05
N ARG A 221 6.90 -3.15 -14.69
CA ARG A 221 6.05 -3.86 -15.65
C ARG A 221 5.13 -2.90 -16.40
N LEU A 222 4.54 -1.92 -15.72
CA LEU A 222 3.69 -0.90 -16.35
C LEU A 222 4.45 -0.06 -17.37
N LYS A 223 5.73 0.20 -17.16
CA LYS A 223 6.60 0.91 -18.15
C LYS A 223 6.78 0.15 -19.47
N LEU A 224 6.35 -1.10 -19.56
CA LEU A 224 6.32 -1.87 -20.80
C LEU A 224 4.94 -1.82 -21.49
N ASN A 225 3.93 -1.18 -20.88
CA ASN A 225 2.57 -1.08 -21.40
C ASN A 225 2.34 0.25 -22.13
N SER A 226 1.94 0.21 -23.39
CA SER A 226 1.76 1.41 -24.23
C SER A 226 0.69 2.37 -23.72
N ASN A 227 -0.41 1.85 -23.15
CA ASN A 227 -1.48 2.69 -22.58
C ASN A 227 -0.99 3.42 -21.33
N PHE A 228 -0.25 2.72 -20.44
CA PHE A 228 0.38 3.36 -19.31
C PHE A 228 1.36 4.45 -19.73
N LEU A 229 2.23 4.20 -20.71
CA LEU A 229 3.18 5.20 -21.22
C LEU A 229 2.46 6.41 -21.84
N SER A 230 1.36 6.22 -22.53
CA SER A 230 0.52 7.31 -23.04
C SER A 230 -0.03 8.17 -21.88
N ASP A 231 -0.59 7.55 -20.84
CA ASP A 231 -1.15 8.28 -19.71
C ASP A 231 -0.06 8.93 -18.86
N LEU A 232 1.11 8.29 -18.72
CA LEU A 232 2.29 8.87 -18.07
C LEU A 232 2.77 10.14 -18.81
N SER A 233 2.76 10.13 -20.15
CA SER A 233 3.12 11.29 -20.96
C SER A 233 2.16 12.46 -20.76
N LYS A 234 0.84 12.20 -20.70
CA LYS A 234 -0.18 13.22 -20.39
C LYS A 234 0.03 13.83 -19.00
N ALA A 235 0.28 12.99 -18.00
CA ALA A 235 0.58 13.43 -16.64
C ALA A 235 1.85 14.30 -16.58
N LYS A 236 2.92 13.94 -17.30
CA LYS A 236 4.13 14.76 -17.40
C LYS A 236 3.84 16.14 -17.99
N THR A 237 3.06 16.20 -19.06
CA THR A 237 2.66 17.48 -19.69
C THR A 237 1.84 18.34 -18.73
N GLU A 238 0.88 17.74 -18.03
CA GLU A 238 0.03 18.42 -17.04
C GLU A 238 0.87 19.01 -15.90
N ILE A 239 1.77 18.21 -15.32
CA ILE A 239 2.68 18.65 -14.24
C ILE A 239 3.61 19.77 -14.72
N HIS A 240 4.19 19.63 -15.91
CA HIS A 240 5.07 20.65 -16.48
C HIS A 240 4.34 22.01 -16.64
N ALA A 241 3.12 22.00 -17.13
CA ALA A 241 2.32 23.23 -17.27
C ALA A 241 2.08 23.91 -15.92
N LEU A 242 1.84 23.14 -14.83
CA LEU A 242 1.68 23.71 -13.50
C LEU A 242 3.01 24.19 -12.90
N LYS A 243 4.12 23.47 -13.11
CA LYS A 243 5.45 23.94 -12.69
C LYS A 243 5.75 25.31 -13.30
N VAL A 244 5.57 25.48 -14.61
CA VAL A 244 5.77 26.76 -15.31
C VAL A 244 4.84 27.83 -14.75
N LYS A 245 3.55 27.54 -14.58
CA LYS A 245 2.55 28.47 -14.04
C LYS A 245 2.90 28.98 -12.64
N HIS A 246 3.50 28.13 -11.81
CA HIS A 246 3.83 28.45 -10.42
C HIS A 246 5.30 28.78 -10.18
N GLY A 247 6.11 28.95 -11.24
CA GLY A 247 7.52 29.31 -11.16
C GLY A 247 8.43 28.25 -10.54
N TYR A 248 8.06 26.98 -10.64
CA TYR A 248 8.94 25.86 -10.26
C TYR A 248 9.90 25.54 -11.42
N PRO A 249 11.19 25.29 -11.13
CA PRO A 249 12.18 24.92 -12.15
C PRO A 249 11.89 23.56 -12.82
#